data_3eaaa6fef3ad9718760d42b48bb0ba4c
#
_entry.id   3eaaa6fef3ad9718760d42b48bb0ba4c
#
_cell.length_a   1.000
_cell.length_b   1.000
_cell.length_c   1.000
_cell.angle_alpha   90.00
_cell.angle_beta   90.00
_cell.angle_gamma   90.00
#
_symmetry.space_group_name_H-M   'P 1'
#
loop_
_entity.id
_entity.type
_entity.pdbx_description
1 polymer ?
#
loop_
_entity_poly.entity_id
_entity_poly.type
_entity_poly.pdbx_seq_one_letter_code
_entity_poly.pdbx_strand_id
1 'polypeptide(L)'
;MKSFLLLNGPNLNLLGKRETNIYGENTLEHIEKGLIEIAKKNKVELMTFQSNAEHELVDRIQAGKEEKVSCILFNPGAFTHTSVALRDAILGVDIPLIEIHISNIFNRESLREKSYFSDIAVGIISGFGEQGYKAALELSLIHI
;
A
#
# COMPACT_ATOMS: atom_id res chain seq x y z
N MET A 1 -18.37 1.56 11.69
CA MET A 1 -17.23 0.65 11.45
C MET A 1 -16.14 1.43 10.73
N LYS A 2 -14.90 1.35 11.19
CA LYS A 2 -13.77 1.96 10.49
C LYS A 2 -13.55 1.27 9.15
N SER A 3 -13.08 2.02 8.18
CA SER A 3 -12.68 1.48 6.89
C SER A 3 -11.23 1.86 6.59
N PHE A 4 -10.48 0.89 6.07
CA PHE A 4 -9.11 1.07 5.60
C PHE A 4 -9.08 0.78 4.10
N LEU A 5 -8.15 1.42 3.41
CA LEU A 5 -7.97 1.23 1.96
C LEU A 5 -6.56 0.72 1.68
N LEU A 6 -6.47 -0.45 1.07
CA LEU A 6 -5.20 -0.99 0.58
C LEU A 6 -5.06 -0.66 -0.89
N LEU A 7 -4.02 0.09 -1.23
CA LEU A 7 -3.69 0.46 -2.60
C LEU A 7 -2.41 -0.23 -3.05
N ASN A 8 -2.43 -0.73 -4.26
CA ASN A 8 -1.27 -1.33 -4.90
C ASN A 8 -1.06 -0.70 -6.27
N GLY A 9 0.16 -0.29 -6.53
CA GLY A 9 0.58 0.38 -7.76
C GLY A 9 0.91 -0.58 -8.89
N PRO A 10 1.66 -0.09 -9.89
CA PRO A 10 1.91 -0.84 -11.12
C PRO A 10 2.66 -2.13 -10.89
N ASN A 11 2.31 -3.12 -11.69
CA ASN A 11 2.93 -4.45 -11.74
C ASN A 11 2.66 -5.33 -10.52
N LEU A 12 1.99 -4.83 -9.48
CA LEU A 12 1.66 -5.65 -8.31
C LEU A 12 0.58 -6.68 -8.60
N ASN A 13 -0.17 -6.49 -9.69
CA ASN A 13 -1.06 -7.51 -10.22
C ASN A 13 -0.31 -8.76 -10.70
N LEU A 14 1.01 -8.67 -10.87
CA LEU A 14 1.85 -9.78 -11.31
C LEU A 14 2.45 -10.58 -10.14
N LEU A 15 2.13 -10.22 -8.90
CA LEU A 15 2.62 -10.98 -7.73
C LEU A 15 2.23 -12.46 -7.86
N GLY A 16 3.19 -13.32 -7.52
CA GLY A 16 3.03 -14.77 -7.64
C GLY A 16 3.27 -15.31 -9.04
N LYS A 17 3.47 -14.43 -10.03
CA LYS A 17 3.61 -14.80 -11.45
C LYS A 17 4.97 -14.43 -12.03
N ARG A 18 5.78 -13.61 -11.31
CA ARG A 18 7.12 -13.20 -11.75
C ARG A 18 8.05 -13.04 -10.55
N GLU A 19 9.34 -13.22 -10.78
CA GLU A 19 10.39 -12.98 -9.76
C GLU A 19 10.02 -13.56 -8.38
N THR A 20 9.53 -14.81 -8.37
CA THR A 20 9.02 -15.45 -7.15
C THR A 20 10.08 -15.61 -6.07
N ASN A 21 11.35 -15.66 -6.45
CA ASN A 21 12.46 -15.72 -5.50
C ASN A 21 12.65 -14.40 -4.72
N ILE A 22 12.10 -13.29 -5.23
CA ILE A 22 12.18 -11.97 -4.59
C ILE A 22 10.86 -11.63 -3.90
N TYR A 23 9.74 -11.82 -4.61
CA TYR A 23 8.41 -11.32 -4.20
C TYR A 23 7.49 -12.41 -3.63
N GLY A 24 7.91 -13.69 -3.68
CA GLY A 24 7.09 -14.81 -3.22
C GLY A 24 6.17 -15.37 -4.29
N GLU A 25 5.47 -16.45 -3.96
CA GLU A 25 4.60 -17.19 -4.88
C GLU A 25 3.11 -16.87 -4.74
N ASN A 26 2.71 -16.20 -3.67
CA ASN A 26 1.30 -15.88 -3.47
C ASN A 26 0.88 -14.71 -4.36
N THR A 27 -0.30 -14.84 -4.96
CA THR A 27 -0.86 -13.78 -5.79
C THR A 27 -1.35 -12.61 -4.92
N LEU A 28 -1.52 -11.44 -5.54
CA LEU A 28 -2.09 -10.28 -4.86
C LEU A 28 -3.48 -10.60 -4.30
N GLU A 29 -4.31 -11.33 -5.08
CA GLU A 29 -5.65 -11.73 -4.64
C GLU A 29 -5.60 -12.57 -3.38
N HIS A 30 -4.66 -13.51 -3.31
CA HIS A 30 -4.47 -14.35 -2.12
C HIS A 30 -4.10 -13.50 -0.91
N ILE A 31 -3.18 -12.57 -1.08
CA ILE A 31 -2.75 -11.65 -0.02
C ILE A 31 -3.94 -10.80 0.45
N GLU A 32 -4.68 -10.22 -0.49
CA GLU A 32 -5.84 -9.38 -0.18
C GLU A 32 -6.91 -10.13 0.60
N LYS A 33 -7.21 -11.36 0.20
CA LYS A 33 -8.21 -12.18 0.92
C LYS A 33 -7.81 -12.40 2.37
N GLY A 34 -6.55 -12.72 2.62
CA GLY A 34 -6.06 -12.92 3.97
C GLY A 34 -6.17 -11.65 4.82
N LEU A 35 -5.86 -10.51 4.23
CA LEU A 35 -5.94 -9.22 4.93
C LEU A 35 -7.38 -8.82 5.22
N ILE A 36 -8.29 -9.06 4.28
CA ILE A 36 -9.73 -8.77 4.48
C ILE A 36 -10.27 -9.57 5.65
N GLU A 37 -9.88 -10.83 5.77
CA GLU A 37 -10.28 -11.68 6.90
C GLU A 37 -9.77 -11.15 8.24
N ILE A 38 -8.51 -10.73 8.29
CA ILE A 38 -7.92 -10.14 9.49
C ILE A 38 -8.68 -8.86 9.88
N ALA A 39 -8.93 -7.99 8.91
CA ALA A 39 -9.67 -6.75 9.13
C ALA A 39 -11.07 -7.04 9.68
N LYS A 40 -11.76 -7.99 9.07
CA LYS A 40 -13.12 -8.38 9.49
C LYS A 40 -13.16 -8.87 10.93
N LYS A 41 -12.17 -9.66 11.34
CA LYS A 41 -12.07 -10.14 12.73
C LYS A 41 -11.88 -8.99 13.71
N ASN A 42 -11.31 -7.88 13.25
CA ASN A 42 -11.08 -6.67 14.05
C ASN A 42 -12.13 -5.61 13.83
N LYS A 43 -13.24 -5.97 13.18
CA LYS A 43 -14.39 -5.08 12.91
C LYS A 43 -14.01 -3.86 12.08
N VAL A 44 -13.14 -4.07 11.10
CA VAL A 44 -12.71 -3.04 10.13
C VAL A 44 -13.04 -3.55 8.74
N GLU A 45 -13.58 -2.66 7.91
CA GLU A 45 -13.77 -2.94 6.50
C GLU A 45 -12.47 -2.61 5.76
N LEU A 46 -11.91 -3.57 5.06
CA LEU A 46 -10.73 -3.34 4.21
C LEU A 46 -11.16 -3.36 2.76
N MET A 47 -11.02 -2.22 2.10
CA MET A 47 -11.22 -2.09 0.66
C MET A 47 -9.87 -2.22 -0.03
N THR A 48 -9.85 -2.84 -1.20
CA THR A 48 -8.62 -3.06 -1.97
C THR A 48 -8.76 -2.50 -3.37
N PHE A 49 -7.66 -1.96 -3.90
CA PHE A 49 -7.61 -1.44 -5.26
C PHE A 49 -6.20 -1.55 -5.80
N GLN A 50 -6.06 -2.02 -7.02
CA GLN A 50 -4.77 -2.09 -7.72
C GLN A 50 -4.92 -1.47 -9.10
N SER A 51 -3.94 -0.67 -9.53
CA SER A 51 -3.92 -0.16 -10.89
C SER A 51 -2.49 0.09 -11.36
N ASN A 52 -2.28 -0.07 -12.65
CA ASN A 52 -1.05 0.34 -13.34
C ASN A 52 -1.12 1.81 -13.77
N ALA A 53 -2.29 2.42 -13.70
CA ALA A 53 -2.50 3.80 -14.16
C ALA A 53 -2.43 4.77 -12.98
N GLU A 54 -1.51 5.73 -13.07
CA GLU A 54 -1.32 6.73 -12.02
C GLU A 54 -2.61 7.51 -11.74
N HIS A 55 -3.32 7.93 -12.78
CA HIS A 55 -4.54 8.72 -12.60
C HIS A 55 -5.66 7.95 -11.89
N GLU A 56 -5.74 6.64 -12.10
CA GLU A 56 -6.73 5.82 -11.40
C GLU A 56 -6.43 5.74 -9.91
N LEU A 57 -5.15 5.67 -9.56
CA LEU A 57 -4.73 5.67 -8.15
C LEU A 57 -5.03 7.04 -7.51
N VAL A 58 -4.78 8.12 -8.23
CA VAL A 58 -5.13 9.48 -7.76
C VAL A 58 -6.63 9.57 -7.47
N ASP A 59 -7.45 9.14 -8.42
CA ASP A 59 -8.91 9.17 -8.28
C ASP A 59 -9.37 8.32 -7.09
N ARG A 60 -8.76 7.15 -6.92
CA ARG A 60 -9.12 6.25 -5.81
C ARG A 60 -8.78 6.85 -4.45
N ILE A 61 -7.63 7.51 -4.34
CA ILE A 61 -7.23 8.21 -3.12
C ILE A 61 -8.26 9.30 -2.79
N GLN A 62 -8.63 10.10 -3.77
CA GLN A 62 -9.59 11.18 -3.58
C GLN A 62 -10.95 10.66 -3.15
N ALA A 63 -11.41 9.54 -3.72
CA ALA A 63 -12.66 8.90 -3.31
C ALA A 63 -12.62 8.45 -1.84
N GLY A 64 -11.45 8.11 -1.33
CA GLY A 64 -11.28 7.72 0.06
C GLY A 64 -11.68 8.80 1.05
N LYS A 65 -11.51 10.06 0.70
CA LYS A 65 -11.94 11.17 1.54
C LYS A 65 -13.46 11.20 1.69
N GLU A 66 -14.18 11.05 0.58
CA GLU A 66 -15.66 11.01 0.60
C GLU A 66 -16.17 9.78 1.36
N GLU A 67 -15.47 8.67 1.26
CA GLU A 67 -15.81 7.42 1.96
C GLU A 67 -15.38 7.44 3.42
N LYS A 68 -14.71 8.49 3.87
CA LYS A 68 -14.21 8.64 5.24
C LYS A 68 -13.28 7.51 5.66
N VAL A 69 -12.36 7.14 4.75
CA VAL A 69 -11.34 6.14 5.03
C VAL A 69 -10.45 6.61 6.18
N SER A 70 -10.19 5.73 7.13
CA SER A 70 -9.41 6.05 8.33
C SER A 70 -7.90 5.89 8.13
N CYS A 71 -7.49 5.05 7.19
CA CYS A 71 -6.08 4.78 6.94
C CYS A 71 -5.89 4.25 5.51
N ILE A 72 -4.85 4.70 4.84
CA ILE A 72 -4.44 4.17 3.54
C ILE A 72 -3.17 3.36 3.74
N LEU A 73 -3.22 2.09 3.33
CA LEU A 73 -2.07 1.20 3.26
C LEU A 73 -1.65 1.17 1.80
N PHE A 74 -0.46 1.67 1.48
CA PHE A 74 -0.10 1.89 0.08
C PHE A 74 1.25 1.28 -0.27
N ASN A 75 1.22 0.37 -1.23
CA ASN A 75 2.42 -0.07 -1.93
C ASN A 75 2.42 0.57 -3.31
N PRO A 76 3.16 1.68 -3.50
CA PRO A 76 3.11 2.41 -4.78
C PRO A 76 3.83 1.72 -5.94
N GLY A 77 4.59 0.65 -5.67
CA GLY A 77 5.43 0.05 -6.70
C GLY A 77 6.45 1.05 -7.23
N ALA A 78 6.67 1.08 -8.52
CA ALA A 78 7.63 2.00 -9.14
C ALA A 78 7.24 3.47 -8.98
N PHE A 79 5.98 3.78 -8.77
CA PHE A 79 5.55 5.16 -8.51
C PHE A 79 6.12 5.74 -7.22
N THR A 80 6.63 4.90 -6.33
CA THR A 80 7.37 5.33 -5.14
C THR A 80 8.47 6.33 -5.49
N HIS A 81 9.13 6.10 -6.62
CA HIS A 81 10.33 6.82 -7.01
C HIS A 81 10.06 7.94 -8.02
N THR A 82 8.83 8.08 -8.50
CA THR A 82 8.52 8.98 -9.63
C THR A 82 7.30 9.85 -9.43
N SER A 83 6.32 9.47 -8.59
CA SER A 83 5.02 10.13 -8.61
C SER A 83 4.86 11.22 -7.57
N VAL A 84 5.06 12.45 -8.01
CA VAL A 84 4.68 13.64 -7.24
C VAL A 84 3.15 13.76 -7.19
N ALA A 85 2.46 13.37 -8.27
CA ALA A 85 0.99 13.44 -8.32
C ALA A 85 0.33 12.61 -7.22
N LEU A 86 0.83 11.40 -6.98
CA LEU A 86 0.29 10.55 -5.93
C LEU A 86 0.64 11.10 -4.54
N ARG A 87 1.85 11.63 -4.38
CA ARG A 87 2.22 12.30 -3.13
C ARG A 87 1.24 13.44 -2.82
N ASP A 88 0.94 14.27 -3.80
CA ASP A 88 0.02 15.39 -3.63
C ASP A 88 -1.41 14.92 -3.33
N ALA A 89 -1.84 13.81 -3.93
CA ALA A 89 -3.15 13.24 -3.64
C ALA A 89 -3.26 12.80 -2.18
N ILE A 90 -2.25 12.12 -1.67
CA ILE A 90 -2.19 11.69 -0.26
C ILE A 90 -2.26 12.91 0.68
N LEU A 91 -1.45 13.92 0.41
CA LEU A 91 -1.46 15.14 1.21
C LEU A 91 -2.82 15.84 1.14
N GLY A 92 -3.44 15.84 -0.04
CA GLY A 92 -4.71 16.52 -0.27
C GLY A 92 -5.88 15.93 0.49
N VAL A 93 -5.89 14.62 0.73
CA VAL A 93 -6.99 13.96 1.45
C VAL A 93 -6.79 13.95 2.96
N ASP A 94 -5.56 14.17 3.42
CA ASP A 94 -5.21 14.20 4.85
C ASP A 94 -5.63 12.94 5.61
N ILE A 95 -5.44 11.79 4.98
CA ILE A 95 -5.69 10.47 5.59
C ILE A 95 -4.34 9.87 5.97
N PRO A 96 -4.19 9.30 7.18
CA PRO A 96 -2.94 8.65 7.58
C PRO A 96 -2.51 7.59 6.57
N LEU A 97 -1.22 7.61 6.24
CA LEU A 97 -0.61 6.73 5.26
C LEU A 97 0.40 5.79 5.89
N ILE A 98 0.30 4.50 5.59
CA ILE A 98 1.36 3.52 5.86
C ILE A 98 1.95 3.12 4.51
N GLU A 99 3.23 3.34 4.34
CA GLU A 99 3.96 2.96 3.13
C GLU A 99 4.45 1.52 3.24
N ILE A 100 4.22 0.72 2.20
CA ILE A 100 4.57 -0.71 2.19
C ILE A 100 5.41 -1.02 0.96
N HIS A 101 6.49 -1.77 1.15
CA HIS A 101 7.31 -2.32 0.08
C HIS A 101 7.66 -3.77 0.40
N ILE A 102 7.54 -4.65 -0.59
CA ILE A 102 7.87 -6.07 -0.44
C ILE A 102 9.38 -6.25 -0.29
N SER A 103 10.16 -5.60 -1.16
CA SER A 103 11.62 -5.61 -1.07
C SER A 103 12.11 -4.38 -0.31
N ASN A 104 13.35 -4.44 0.19
CA ASN A 104 13.94 -3.28 0.84
C ASN A 104 14.40 -2.28 -0.21
N ILE A 105 13.61 -1.24 -0.45
CA ILE A 105 13.91 -0.22 -1.46
C ILE A 105 15.17 0.58 -1.14
N PHE A 106 15.54 0.66 0.14
CA PHE A 106 16.70 1.43 0.58
C PHE A 106 18.02 0.68 0.35
N ASN A 107 17.95 -0.59 -0.03
CA ASN A 107 19.10 -1.43 -0.35
C ASN A 107 19.11 -1.81 -1.84
N ARG A 108 18.67 -0.89 -2.70
CA ARG A 108 18.63 -1.10 -4.15
C ARG A 108 19.48 -0.03 -4.84
N GLU A 109 19.45 0.00 -6.17
CA GLU A 109 20.13 1.02 -6.96
C GLU A 109 19.66 2.44 -6.58
N SER A 110 20.55 3.44 -6.69
CA SER A 110 20.29 4.79 -6.19
C SER A 110 18.99 5.42 -6.69
N LEU A 111 18.58 5.12 -7.94
CA LEU A 111 17.31 5.65 -8.45
C LEU A 111 16.07 5.12 -7.71
N ARG A 112 16.23 3.98 -6.99
CA ARG A 112 15.14 3.33 -6.24
C ARG A 112 15.27 3.50 -4.72
N GLU A 113 16.23 4.29 -4.25
CA GLU A 113 16.38 4.57 -2.82
C GLU A 113 15.41 5.63 -2.33
N LYS A 114 15.10 6.62 -3.20
CA LYS A 114 14.24 7.74 -2.83
C LYS A 114 12.78 7.35 -2.90
N SER A 115 12.04 7.70 -1.85
CA SER A 115 10.58 7.58 -1.83
C SER A 115 9.94 8.96 -1.73
N TYR A 116 8.91 9.20 -2.53
CA TYR A 116 8.09 10.40 -2.44
C TYR A 116 7.03 10.31 -1.32
N PHE A 117 7.01 9.20 -0.57
CA PHE A 117 5.97 8.97 0.44
C PHE A 117 6.51 8.83 1.86
N SER A 118 7.79 8.47 2.02
CA SER A 118 8.34 8.13 3.33
C SER A 118 8.28 9.28 4.33
N ASP A 119 8.46 10.50 3.87
CA ASP A 119 8.45 11.67 4.76
C ASP A 119 7.03 12.11 5.16
N ILE A 120 6.00 11.65 4.46
CA ILE A 120 4.61 11.98 4.78
C ILE A 120 3.84 10.80 5.36
N ALA A 121 4.44 9.62 5.42
CA ALA A 121 3.82 8.43 5.98
C ALA A 121 3.90 8.45 7.52
N VAL A 122 2.87 7.90 8.16
CA VAL A 122 2.89 7.66 9.61
C VAL A 122 3.89 6.56 9.94
N GLY A 123 4.03 5.57 9.07
CA GLY A 123 4.98 4.48 9.22
C GLY A 123 5.36 3.87 7.88
N ILE A 124 6.47 3.14 7.88
CA ILE A 124 7.03 2.51 6.68
C ILE A 124 7.36 1.07 7.01
N ILE A 125 6.95 0.15 6.14
CA ILE A 125 7.34 -1.25 6.23
C ILE A 125 7.98 -1.63 4.90
N SER A 126 9.22 -2.07 4.94
CA SER A 126 10.01 -2.34 3.74
C SER A 126 10.91 -3.54 3.95
N GLY A 127 10.89 -4.50 3.03
CA GLY A 127 11.85 -5.59 3.03
C GLY A 127 11.39 -6.91 3.64
N PHE A 128 10.14 -7.03 4.06
CA PHE A 128 9.63 -8.22 4.72
C PHE A 128 8.73 -9.10 3.84
N GLY A 129 8.83 -8.92 2.52
CA GLY A 129 8.03 -9.70 1.59
C GLY A 129 6.53 -9.43 1.76
N GLU A 130 5.71 -10.42 1.46
CA GLU A 130 4.26 -10.30 1.60
C GLU A 130 3.81 -10.13 3.05
N GLN A 131 4.63 -10.56 4.02
CA GLN A 131 4.32 -10.39 5.43
C GLN A 131 4.29 -8.91 5.83
N GLY A 132 4.91 -8.05 5.04
CA GLY A 132 4.84 -6.61 5.23
C GLY A 132 3.42 -6.06 5.17
N TYR A 133 2.58 -6.62 4.30
CA TYR A 133 1.16 -6.23 4.24
C TYR A 133 0.43 -6.55 5.54
N LYS A 134 0.65 -7.76 6.06
CA LYS A 134 0.02 -8.18 7.31
C LYS A 134 0.48 -7.32 8.47
N ALA A 135 1.79 -7.08 8.56
CA ALA A 135 2.36 -6.22 9.60
C ALA A 135 1.78 -4.80 9.52
N ALA A 136 1.67 -4.23 8.32
CA ALA A 136 1.10 -2.90 8.14
C ALA A 136 -0.34 -2.83 8.64
N LEU A 137 -1.15 -3.82 8.29
CA LEU A 137 -2.54 -3.87 8.73
C LEU A 137 -2.63 -4.01 10.25
N GLU A 138 -1.93 -4.96 10.83
CA GLU A 138 -1.99 -5.22 12.28
C GLU A 138 -1.50 -4.03 13.09
N LEU A 139 -0.41 -3.38 12.66
CA LEU A 139 0.12 -2.21 13.36
C LEU A 139 -0.81 -1.00 13.21
N SER A 140 -1.42 -0.81 12.04
CA SER A 140 -2.37 0.28 11.85
C SER A 140 -3.63 0.09 12.68
N LEU A 141 -4.07 -1.15 12.90
CA LEU A 141 -5.21 -1.43 13.80
C LEU A 141 -4.93 -1.00 15.23
N ILE A 142 -3.66 -1.00 15.64
CA ILE A 142 -3.25 -0.58 16.98
C ILE A 142 -3.14 0.94 17.06
N HIS A 143 -2.54 1.57 16.04
CA HIS A 143 -2.09 2.97 16.10
C HIS A 143 -3.03 3.98 15.44
N ILE A 144 -3.95 3.51 14.63
CA ILE A 144 -4.92 4.35 13.93
C ILE A 144 -6.36 4.09 14.49
#